data_2a425ea367c32fbdc645c23ffe4b0036
#
_entry.id   2a425ea367c32fbdc645c23ffe4b0036
#
_cell.length_a   1.000
_cell.length_b   1.000
_cell.length_c   1.000
_cell.angle_alpha   90.00
_cell.angle_beta   90.00
_cell.angle_gamma   90.00
#
_symmetry.space_group_name_H-M   'P 1'
#
loop_
_entity.id
_entity.type
_entity.pdbx_description
1 polymer ?
#
loop_
_entity_poly.entity_id
_entity_poly.type
_entity_poly.pdbx_seq_one_letter_code
_entity_poly.pdbx_strand_id
1 'polypeptide(L)' 'MKDAEFWDEVKANLRETYAAALYWQERARIAREQGDSDRERAYLLLMALTFQITEKREQWRVRHA' A
#
# COMPACT_ATOMS: atom_id res chain seq x y z
N MET A 1 -13.30 15.17 5.18
CA MET A 1 -12.05 14.44 4.89
C MET A 1 -11.42 15.02 3.64
N LYS A 2 -10.13 15.21 3.67
CA LYS A 2 -9.44 15.78 2.51
C LYS A 2 -8.92 14.64 1.64
N ASP A 3 -9.79 14.15 0.79
CA ASP A 3 -9.48 13.01 -0.07
C ASP A 3 -8.34 13.30 -1.03
N ALA A 4 -8.16 14.57 -1.42
CA ALA A 4 -7.07 14.94 -2.31
C ALA A 4 -5.69 14.64 -1.70
N GLU A 5 -5.53 14.90 -0.41
CA GLU A 5 -4.26 14.59 0.28
C GLU A 5 -3.97 13.10 0.30
N PHE A 6 -5.00 12.30 0.55
CA PHE A 6 -4.88 10.84 0.53
C PHE A 6 -4.46 10.35 -0.86
N TRP A 7 -5.14 10.83 -1.91
CA TRP A 7 -4.82 10.39 -3.26
C TRP A 7 -3.46 10.89 -3.75
N ASP A 8 -3.03 12.04 -3.29
CA ASP A 8 -1.68 12.53 -3.59
C ASP A 8 -0.64 11.62 -2.95
N GLU A 9 -0.88 11.20 -1.72
CA GLU A 9 0.00 10.24 -1.04
C GLU A 9 0.05 8.90 -1.79
N VAL A 10 -1.10 8.41 -2.22
CA VAL A 10 -1.17 7.15 -2.98
C VAL A 10 -0.35 7.25 -4.26
N LYS A 11 -0.56 8.32 -5.04
CA LYS A 11 0.16 8.52 -6.29
C LYS A 11 1.67 8.60 -6.09
N ALA A 12 2.09 9.29 -5.04
CA ALA A 12 3.50 9.50 -4.75
C ALA A 12 4.21 8.20 -4.32
N ASN A 13 3.47 7.25 -3.74
CA ASN A 13 4.05 6.08 -3.11
C ASN A 13 3.61 4.75 -3.75
N LEU A 14 2.92 4.82 -4.88
CA LEU A 14 2.44 3.61 -5.54
C LEU A 14 3.59 2.96 -6.30
N ARG A 15 4.15 1.90 -5.71
CA ARG A 15 5.26 1.14 -6.27
C ARG A 15 4.94 -0.34 -6.17
N GLU A 16 5.43 -1.14 -7.12
CA GLU A 16 5.26 -2.59 -7.13
C GLU A 16 6.45 -3.25 -6.42
N THR A 17 6.61 -2.94 -5.13
CA THR A 17 7.73 -3.44 -4.33
C THR A 17 7.25 -3.83 -2.94
N TYR A 18 8.00 -4.74 -2.29
CA TYR A 18 7.72 -5.11 -0.91
C TYR A 18 7.90 -3.93 0.04
N ALA A 19 8.85 -3.05 -0.25
CA ALA A 19 9.03 -1.85 0.55
C ALA A 19 7.80 -0.96 0.53
N ALA A 20 7.13 -0.85 -0.63
CA ALA A 20 5.89 -0.09 -0.73
C ALA A 20 4.77 -0.74 0.08
N ALA A 21 4.68 -2.08 0.09
CA ALA A 21 3.70 -2.77 0.92
C ALA A 21 3.93 -2.47 2.41
N LEU A 22 5.18 -2.46 2.85
CA LEU A 22 5.53 -2.12 4.24
C LEU A 22 5.21 -0.65 4.55
N TYR A 23 5.39 0.23 3.59
CA TYR A 23 4.99 1.63 3.74
C TYR A 23 3.50 1.74 4.06
N TRP A 24 2.65 1.05 3.29
CA TRP A 24 1.21 1.08 3.52
C TRP A 24 0.82 0.43 4.84
N GLN A 25 1.53 -0.62 5.23
CA GLN A 25 1.33 -1.24 6.54
C GLN A 25 1.57 -0.23 7.68
N GLU A 26 2.64 0.52 7.59
CA GLU A 26 2.98 1.53 8.59
C GLU A 26 1.95 2.66 8.61
N ARG A 27 1.49 3.09 7.44
CA ARG A 27 0.44 4.10 7.37
C ARG A 27 -0.86 3.62 7.99
N ALA A 28 -1.20 2.34 7.80
CA ALA A 28 -2.38 1.74 8.43
C ALA A 28 -2.26 1.76 9.95
N ARG A 29 -1.08 1.44 10.47
CA ARG A 29 -0.83 1.48 11.93
C ARG A 29 -1.03 2.88 12.47
N ILE A 30 -0.50 3.89 11.80
CA ILE A 30 -0.64 5.28 12.23
C ILE A 30 -2.11 5.70 12.20
N ALA A 31 -2.84 5.37 11.15
CA ALA A 31 -4.27 5.69 11.05
C ALA A 31 -5.05 5.04 12.20
N ARG A 32 -4.72 3.80 12.54
CA ARG A 32 -5.34 3.10 13.66
C ARG A 32 -5.10 3.84 14.98
N GLU A 33 -3.87 4.28 15.21
CA GLU A 33 -3.52 5.02 16.43
C GLU A 33 -4.26 6.35 16.51
N GLN A 34 -4.57 6.94 15.37
CA GLN A 34 -5.33 8.19 15.28
C GLN A 34 -6.83 7.99 15.37
N GLY A 35 -7.29 6.74 15.44
CA GLY A 35 -8.71 6.42 15.49
C GLY A 35 -9.41 6.60 14.15
N ASP A 36 -8.67 6.65 13.04
CA ASP A 36 -9.23 6.81 11.71
C ASP A 36 -9.38 5.46 11.03
N SER A 37 -10.50 4.79 11.32
CA SER A 37 -10.73 3.43 10.84
C SER A 37 -10.93 3.37 9.33
N ASP A 38 -11.46 4.43 8.70
CA ASP A 38 -11.64 4.46 7.25
C ASP A 38 -10.30 4.50 6.54
N ARG A 39 -9.38 5.34 7.02
CA ARG A 39 -8.03 5.40 6.49
C ARG A 39 -7.25 4.11 6.76
N GLU A 40 -7.42 3.55 7.93
CA GLU A 40 -6.78 2.27 8.25
C GLU A 40 -7.17 1.20 7.23
N ARG A 41 -8.45 1.07 6.92
CA ARG A 41 -8.93 0.11 5.92
C ARG A 41 -8.34 0.37 4.54
N ALA A 42 -8.31 1.64 4.14
CA ALA A 42 -7.78 2.01 2.84
C ALA A 42 -6.30 1.63 2.72
N TYR A 43 -5.51 1.93 3.74
CA TYR A 43 -4.09 1.58 3.75
C TYR A 43 -3.86 0.07 3.79
N LEU A 44 -4.69 -0.66 4.54
CA LEU A 44 -4.57 -2.12 4.57
C LEU A 44 -4.88 -2.74 3.21
N LEU A 45 -5.86 -2.18 2.50
CA LEU A 45 -6.18 -2.64 1.16
C LEU A 45 -5.02 -2.35 0.20
N LEU A 46 -4.43 -1.16 0.28
CA LEU A 46 -3.27 -0.82 -0.53
C LEU A 46 -2.09 -1.74 -0.23
N MET A 47 -1.87 -2.06 1.03
CA MET A 47 -0.84 -2.99 1.44
C MET A 47 -1.05 -4.36 0.80
N ALA A 48 -2.26 -4.91 0.89
CA ALA A 48 -2.57 -6.22 0.36
C ALA A 48 -2.43 -6.26 -1.16
N LEU A 49 -2.96 -5.25 -1.85
CA LEU A 49 -2.89 -5.18 -3.31
C LEU A 49 -1.44 -5.03 -3.78
N THR A 50 -0.67 -4.19 -3.12
CA THR A 50 0.75 -3.98 -3.45
C THR A 50 1.53 -5.27 -3.28
N PHE A 51 1.28 -5.98 -2.19
CA PHE A 51 1.93 -7.27 -1.93
C PHE A 51 1.59 -8.29 -3.03
N GLN A 52 0.31 -8.41 -3.39
CA GLN A 52 -0.13 -9.35 -4.43
C GLN A 52 0.49 -9.04 -5.79
N ILE A 53 0.51 -7.78 -6.17
CA ILE A 53 1.09 -7.35 -7.44
C ILE A 53 2.59 -7.63 -7.46
N THR A 54 3.28 -7.34 -6.36
CA THR A 54 4.71 -7.58 -6.24
C THR A 54 5.03 -9.07 -6.33
N GLU A 55 4.23 -9.92 -5.66
CA GLU A 55 4.40 -11.37 -5.72
C GLU A 55 4.27 -11.88 -7.15
N LYS A 56 3.25 -11.43 -7.87
CA LYS A 56 3.03 -11.85 -9.26
C LYS A 56 4.17 -11.40 -10.16
N ARG A 57 4.65 -10.19 -9.95
CA ARG A 57 5.75 -9.64 -10.73
C ARG A 57 7.04 -10.45 -10.50
N GLU A 58 7.34 -10.81 -9.24
CA GLU A 58 8.52 -11.60 -8.91
C GLU A 58 8.42 -13.01 -9.50
N GLN A 59 7.23 -13.63 -9.44
CA GLN A 59 7.00 -14.93 -10.04
C GLN A 59 7.22 -14.89 -11.55
N TRP A 60 6.74 -13.84 -12.20
CA TRP A 60 6.92 -13.65 -13.63
C TRP A 60 8.40 -13.51 -13.98
N ARG A 61 9.14 -12.71 -13.22
CA ARG A 61 10.58 -12.52 -13.43
C ARG A 61 11.35 -13.82 -13.34
N VAL A 62 11.03 -14.66 -12.37
CA VAL A 62 11.68 -15.96 -12.18
C VAL A 62 11.46 -16.86 -13.41
N ARG A 63 10.22 -16.86 -13.94
CA ARG A 63 9.87 -17.68 -15.09
C ARG A 63 10.54 -17.21 -16.39
N HIS A 64 10.79 -15.92 -16.52
CA HIS A 64 11.28 -15.30 -17.75
C HIS A 64 12.73 -14.83 -17.63
N ALA A 65 13.40 -15.24 -16.58
CA ALA A 65 14.79 -14.87 -16.35
C ALA A 65 15.75 -15.61 -17.28
#